data_bdf4e02ed1d98efaee40c247c141195c
#
_entry.id   bdf4e02ed1d98efaee40c247c141195c
#
_cell.length_a   1.000
_cell.length_b   1.000
_cell.length_c   1.000
_cell.angle_alpha   90.00
_cell.angle_beta   90.00
_cell.angle_gamma   90.00
#
_symmetry.space_group_name_H-M   'P 1'
#
loop_
_entity.id
_entity.type
_entity.pdbx_description
1 polymer ?
#
loop_
_entity_poly.entity_id
_entity_poly.type
_entity_poly.pdbx_seq_one_letter_code
_entity_poly.pdbx_strand_id
1 'polypeptide(L)'
;MIKKMSAEIIPQGSTMSGFVNLLESRRILATSDIQSHQFLFEWDNKPCFARGELVALTGKAKSGKTYVCSILMALGVRRQLMGMKRIQEAPLKVLWIDTEQSADSTQEILCLRIARLVGCDIPDDNYYVYNLRQDNWQDRLAIVLGCISVHQPDLVIFDGIRDVVGDINNYQEAQSVLGKLLSVASQSNACIVCVLHQNKSLEDKTLRGALGTELQNKSFETYECQKDPDTRIFSMHQVATRKYDISQKMEFSVDAIGLPVLESKMVASDGSRSKEEVGYEQYAKQVDAAGIVPMIFGDQSSMRACEFKQKVMRCFPEINCETAYRILLAQSYQKGLIVKRKVSEKETYYDFCVSSCDMVVDESASELF
;
A
#
# COMPACT_ATOMS: atom_id res chain seq x y z
N MET A 1 29.84 17.85 -37.70
CA MET A 1 28.94 18.89 -38.29
C MET A 1 28.14 19.56 -37.15
N ILE A 2 28.84 20.27 -36.27
CA ILE A 2 28.22 21.05 -35.16
C ILE A 2 28.15 22.48 -35.69
N LYS A 3 27.10 22.80 -36.48
CA LYS A 3 26.79 24.15 -36.89
C LYS A 3 26.31 24.93 -35.68
N LYS A 4 26.95 26.12 -35.49
CA LYS A 4 26.60 27.20 -34.56
C LYS A 4 25.20 27.06 -33.91
N MET A 5 25.18 26.46 -32.73
CA MET A 5 24.05 26.63 -31.81
C MET A 5 24.15 28.05 -31.26
N SER A 6 23.08 28.84 -31.32
CA SER A 6 23.02 30.15 -30.70
C SER A 6 23.19 29.99 -29.19
N ALA A 7 23.85 30.96 -28.55
CA ALA A 7 24.09 30.98 -27.09
C ALA A 7 22.80 30.92 -26.25
N GLU A 8 21.66 31.17 -26.84
CA GLU A 8 20.30 31.14 -26.24
C GLU A 8 19.80 29.73 -25.95
N ILE A 9 20.38 28.65 -26.54
CA ILE A 9 19.93 27.27 -26.37
C ILE A 9 20.67 26.58 -25.25
N ILE A 10 21.80 27.09 -24.83
CA ILE A 10 22.61 26.50 -23.75
C ILE A 10 22.07 27.00 -22.40
N PRO A 11 21.79 26.11 -21.42
CA PRO A 11 21.35 26.54 -20.10
C PRO A 11 22.33 27.53 -19.48
N GLN A 12 21.80 28.58 -18.81
CA GLN A 12 22.62 29.61 -18.18
C GLN A 12 23.68 29.01 -17.27
N GLY A 13 24.93 29.42 -17.42
CA GLY A 13 26.07 28.95 -16.64
C GLY A 13 26.75 27.68 -17.16
N SER A 14 26.25 27.09 -18.27
CA SER A 14 26.87 25.90 -18.86
C SER A 14 27.83 26.27 -19.98
N THR A 15 28.94 25.53 -20.09
CA THR A 15 29.80 25.56 -21.28
C THR A 15 29.23 24.66 -22.36
N MET A 16 29.57 24.89 -23.64
CA MET A 16 29.15 24.02 -24.76
C MET A 16 29.55 22.56 -24.51
N SER A 17 30.76 22.31 -24.00
CA SER A 17 31.23 20.95 -23.66
C SER A 17 30.40 20.32 -22.55
N GLY A 18 30.09 21.09 -21.48
CA GLY A 18 29.21 20.63 -20.39
C GLY A 18 27.81 20.31 -20.86
N PHE A 19 27.25 21.13 -21.77
CA PHE A 19 25.94 20.87 -22.38
C PHE A 19 25.93 19.62 -23.25
N VAL A 20 26.94 19.40 -24.08
CA VAL A 20 27.07 18.16 -24.88
C VAL A 20 27.17 16.94 -23.99
N ASN A 21 27.97 16.99 -22.91
CA ASN A 21 28.07 15.89 -21.94
C ASN A 21 26.71 15.63 -21.26
N LEU A 22 25.96 16.66 -20.92
CA LEU A 22 24.61 16.52 -20.39
C LEU A 22 23.67 15.82 -21.39
N LEU A 23 23.72 16.18 -22.67
CA LEU A 23 22.91 15.54 -23.72
C LEU A 23 23.27 14.06 -23.86
N GLU A 24 24.57 13.73 -23.93
CA GLU A 24 25.01 12.34 -24.03
C GLU A 24 24.64 11.52 -22.78
N SER A 25 24.69 12.10 -21.57
CA SER A 25 24.25 11.42 -20.34
C SER A 25 22.74 11.13 -20.29
N ARG A 26 21.94 11.82 -21.10
CA ARG A 26 20.48 11.63 -21.20
C ARG A 26 20.06 10.79 -22.40
N ARG A 27 21.02 10.43 -23.26
CA ARG A 27 20.75 9.66 -24.46
C ARG A 27 20.42 8.22 -24.13
N ILE A 28 19.29 7.73 -24.62
CA ILE A 28 18.89 6.32 -24.52
C ILE A 28 19.12 5.66 -25.87
N LEU A 29 19.83 4.55 -25.86
CA LEU A 29 20.04 3.70 -27.04
C LEU A 29 19.15 2.46 -26.91
N ALA A 30 18.78 1.85 -28.04
CA ALA A 30 18.06 0.57 -28.05
C ALA A 30 18.82 -0.56 -27.32
N THR A 31 20.15 -0.41 -27.23
CA THR A 31 21.06 -1.33 -26.53
C THR A 31 21.39 -0.93 -25.10
N SER A 32 20.79 0.18 -24.60
CA SER A 32 21.01 0.57 -23.19
C SER A 32 20.38 -0.45 -22.27
N ASP A 33 21.15 -0.89 -21.26
CA ASP A 33 20.65 -1.76 -20.19
C ASP A 33 19.89 -0.91 -19.17
N ILE A 34 18.60 -0.70 -19.43
CA ILE A 34 17.69 0.05 -18.54
C ILE A 34 16.80 -0.96 -17.84
N GLN A 35 16.85 -0.97 -16.51
CA GLN A 35 15.99 -1.81 -15.70
C GLN A 35 14.51 -1.49 -15.96
N SER A 36 13.71 -2.55 -16.12
CA SER A 36 12.26 -2.40 -16.24
C SER A 36 11.67 -1.84 -14.94
N HIS A 37 10.52 -1.16 -15.04
CA HIS A 37 9.80 -0.67 -13.87
C HIS A 37 9.58 -1.78 -12.84
N GLN A 38 9.92 -1.49 -11.60
CA GLN A 38 9.56 -2.28 -10.44
C GLN A 38 8.25 -1.76 -9.84
N PHE A 39 7.49 -2.64 -9.21
CA PHE A 39 6.19 -2.32 -8.64
C PHE A 39 6.14 -2.76 -7.18
N LEU A 40 5.33 -2.07 -6.39
CA LEU A 40 5.17 -2.38 -4.96
C LEU A 40 4.18 -3.51 -4.74
N PHE A 41 3.09 -3.52 -5.50
CA PHE A 41 1.95 -4.40 -5.29
C PHE A 41 1.56 -5.14 -6.56
N GLU A 42 0.82 -6.23 -6.35
CA GLU A 42 0.11 -6.98 -7.38
C GLU A 42 -1.37 -6.98 -7.04
N TRP A 43 -2.21 -6.70 -8.03
CA TRP A 43 -3.65 -6.73 -7.93
C TRP A 43 -4.22 -7.38 -9.18
N ASP A 44 -5.09 -8.38 -9.02
CA ASP A 44 -5.63 -9.18 -10.14
C ASP A 44 -4.52 -9.78 -11.02
N ASN A 45 -3.47 -10.32 -10.38
CA ASN A 45 -2.27 -10.86 -11.02
C ASN A 45 -1.51 -9.87 -11.93
N LYS A 46 -1.73 -8.58 -11.75
CA LYS A 46 -1.05 -7.51 -12.49
C LYS A 46 -0.26 -6.62 -11.55
N PRO A 47 1.01 -6.32 -11.86
CA PRO A 47 1.81 -5.39 -11.07
C PRO A 47 1.22 -3.97 -11.12
N CYS A 48 1.21 -3.30 -9.98
CA CYS A 48 0.71 -1.93 -9.82
C CYS A 48 1.50 -1.15 -8.78
N PHE A 49 1.30 0.17 -8.74
CA PHE A 49 2.05 1.12 -7.91
C PHE A 49 3.54 1.10 -8.25
N ALA A 50 3.87 1.70 -9.42
CA ALA A 50 5.22 1.71 -9.97
C ALA A 50 6.19 2.51 -9.09
N ARG A 51 7.38 1.95 -8.83
CA ARG A 51 8.49 2.64 -8.17
C ARG A 51 9.07 3.73 -9.06
N GLY A 52 9.55 4.80 -8.44
CA GLY A 52 10.12 5.95 -9.12
C GLY A 52 9.07 6.85 -9.79
N GLU A 53 7.79 6.63 -9.55
CA GLU A 53 6.68 7.26 -10.27
C GLU A 53 5.64 7.87 -9.32
N LEU A 54 4.78 8.72 -9.90
CA LEU A 54 3.59 9.25 -9.22
C LEU A 54 2.38 8.39 -9.53
N VAL A 55 1.55 8.16 -8.51
CA VAL A 55 0.23 7.54 -8.60
C VAL A 55 -0.80 8.55 -8.11
N ALA A 56 -1.84 8.79 -8.88
CA ALA A 56 -2.95 9.63 -8.44
C ALA A 56 -4.03 8.79 -7.77
N LEU A 57 -4.41 9.15 -6.54
CA LEU A 57 -5.58 8.60 -5.84
C LEU A 57 -6.64 9.69 -5.72
N THR A 58 -7.77 9.49 -6.38
CA THR A 58 -8.78 10.53 -6.56
C THR A 58 -10.14 10.12 -6.05
N GLY A 59 -11.05 11.06 -5.96
CA GLY A 59 -12.44 10.81 -5.58
C GLY A 59 -13.06 12.01 -4.88
N LYS A 60 -14.39 12.02 -4.80
CA LYS A 60 -15.14 13.07 -4.10
C LYS A 60 -14.79 13.11 -2.61
N ALA A 61 -15.17 14.19 -1.93
CA ALA A 61 -15.08 14.24 -0.48
C ALA A 61 -15.84 13.04 0.15
N LYS A 62 -15.24 12.40 1.16
CA LYS A 62 -15.82 11.25 1.89
C LYS A 62 -16.04 10.00 1.01
N SER A 63 -15.34 9.87 -0.13
CA SER A 63 -15.38 8.70 -1.00
C SER A 63 -14.53 7.51 -0.54
N GLY A 64 -13.86 7.60 0.61
CA GLY A 64 -13.06 6.49 1.15
C GLY A 64 -11.55 6.56 0.84
N LYS A 65 -11.04 7.68 0.27
CA LYS A 65 -9.60 7.82 -0.03
C LYS A 65 -8.70 7.49 1.15
N THR A 66 -8.97 8.03 2.33
CA THR A 66 -8.18 7.78 3.55
C THR A 66 -8.27 6.31 4.01
N TYR A 67 -9.38 5.60 3.74
CA TYR A 67 -9.45 4.15 3.96
C TYR A 67 -8.52 3.40 3.00
N VAL A 68 -8.52 3.76 1.72
CA VAL A 68 -7.61 3.19 0.72
C VAL A 68 -6.15 3.49 1.09
N CYS A 69 -5.83 4.71 1.51
CA CYS A 69 -4.50 5.06 2.03
C CYS A 69 -4.08 4.14 3.20
N SER A 70 -5.01 3.90 4.15
CA SER A 70 -4.75 3.01 5.29
C SER A 70 -4.52 1.55 4.84
N ILE A 71 -5.27 1.08 3.83
CA ILE A 71 -5.09 -0.25 3.23
C ILE A 71 -3.72 -0.36 2.56
N LEU A 72 -3.32 0.62 1.75
CA LEU A 72 -2.01 0.62 1.07
C LEU A 72 -0.85 0.67 2.07
N MET A 73 -0.96 1.49 3.10
CA MET A 73 0.03 1.56 4.18
C MET A 73 0.14 0.23 4.93
N ALA A 74 -0.99 -0.37 5.31
CA ALA A 74 -0.99 -1.66 5.97
C ALA A 74 -0.42 -2.78 5.09
N LEU A 75 -0.71 -2.76 3.77
CA LEU A 75 -0.15 -3.69 2.79
C LEU A 75 1.37 -3.53 2.65
N GLY A 76 1.92 -2.35 2.97
CA GLY A 76 3.36 -2.13 3.05
C GLY A 76 4.05 -3.08 4.04
N VAL A 77 3.39 -3.49 5.12
CA VAL A 77 3.90 -4.44 6.13
C VAL A 77 3.29 -5.83 5.94
N ARG A 78 1.99 -5.93 5.75
CA ARG A 78 1.33 -7.22 5.45
C ARG A 78 1.66 -7.71 4.05
N ARG A 79 1.72 -9.03 3.89
CA ARG A 79 1.93 -9.65 2.59
C ARG A 79 0.72 -9.53 1.67
N GLN A 80 -0.48 -9.68 2.24
CA GLN A 80 -1.75 -9.65 1.50
C GLN A 80 -2.82 -8.91 2.29
N LEU A 81 -3.59 -8.08 1.60
CA LEU A 81 -4.73 -7.36 2.17
C LEU A 81 -5.68 -6.93 1.05
N MET A 82 -7.00 -7.07 1.24
CA MET A 82 -8.04 -6.56 0.33
C MET A 82 -7.88 -7.01 -1.14
N GLY A 83 -7.46 -8.26 -1.36
CA GLY A 83 -7.27 -8.81 -2.70
C GLY A 83 -6.00 -8.33 -3.42
N MET A 84 -5.17 -7.54 -2.74
CA MET A 84 -3.86 -7.12 -3.21
C MET A 84 -2.76 -7.86 -2.45
N LYS A 85 -1.57 -7.98 -3.06
CA LYS A 85 -0.40 -8.52 -2.38
C LYS A 85 0.83 -7.65 -2.65
N ARG A 86 1.73 -7.57 -1.66
CA ARG A 86 3.04 -6.95 -1.80
C ARG A 86 3.97 -7.86 -2.58
N ILE A 87 4.69 -7.30 -3.57
CA ILE A 87 5.57 -8.08 -4.45
C ILE A 87 6.85 -8.48 -3.70
N GLN A 88 7.56 -7.52 -3.09
CA GLN A 88 8.77 -7.84 -2.33
C GLN A 88 8.45 -8.55 -1.00
N GLU A 89 9.36 -9.39 -0.53
CA GLU A 89 9.17 -10.15 0.73
C GLU A 89 9.34 -9.30 1.97
N ALA A 90 10.37 -8.45 1.99
CA ALA A 90 10.61 -7.54 3.10
C ALA A 90 9.50 -6.48 3.22
N PRO A 91 9.12 -6.05 4.42
CA PRO A 91 8.23 -4.92 4.62
C PRO A 91 8.73 -3.66 3.89
N LEU A 92 7.79 -2.85 3.40
CA LEU A 92 8.08 -1.55 2.80
C LEU A 92 8.37 -0.52 3.89
N LYS A 93 9.25 0.43 3.58
CA LYS A 93 9.36 1.66 4.33
C LYS A 93 8.30 2.63 3.84
N VAL A 94 7.38 3.02 4.72
CA VAL A 94 6.20 3.84 4.44
C VAL A 94 6.37 5.23 5.01
N LEU A 95 6.20 6.24 4.19
CA LEU A 95 6.11 7.65 4.60
C LEU A 95 4.67 8.13 4.40
N TRP A 96 4.03 8.62 5.45
CA TRP A 96 2.72 9.26 5.36
C TRP A 96 2.83 10.74 5.71
N ILE A 97 2.48 11.58 4.75
CA ILE A 97 2.34 13.03 4.90
C ILE A 97 0.85 13.35 4.92
N ASP A 98 0.37 13.90 6.01
CA ASP A 98 -1.01 14.31 6.21
C ASP A 98 -1.07 15.82 6.39
N THR A 99 -1.78 16.50 5.49
CA THR A 99 -1.98 17.96 5.53
C THR A 99 -3.41 18.36 5.85
N GLU A 100 -4.35 17.39 5.84
CA GLU A 100 -5.79 17.66 5.96
C GLU A 100 -6.31 17.47 7.38
N GLN A 101 -5.86 16.44 8.09
CA GLN A 101 -6.43 16.04 9.36
C GLN A 101 -5.74 16.71 10.56
N SER A 102 -6.38 16.69 11.72
CA SER A 102 -5.74 17.07 12.98
C SER A 102 -4.73 16.00 13.43
N ALA A 103 -3.73 16.37 14.20
CA ALA A 103 -2.69 15.43 14.65
C ALA A 103 -3.25 14.24 15.45
N ASP A 104 -4.29 14.49 16.28
CA ASP A 104 -5.01 13.44 17.00
C ASP A 104 -5.73 12.47 16.06
N SER A 105 -6.39 12.99 15.01
CA SER A 105 -7.02 12.12 13.99
C SER A 105 -6.01 11.31 13.19
N THR A 106 -4.87 11.89 12.82
CA THR A 106 -3.76 11.17 12.17
C THR A 106 -3.26 10.04 13.07
N GLN A 107 -3.04 10.33 14.36
CA GLN A 107 -2.60 9.34 15.35
C GLN A 107 -3.66 8.24 15.55
N GLU A 108 -4.95 8.60 15.63
CA GLU A 108 -6.04 7.63 15.75
C GLU A 108 -6.07 6.66 14.56
N ILE A 109 -5.94 7.17 13.34
CA ILE A 109 -5.88 6.35 12.13
C ILE A 109 -4.66 5.41 12.17
N LEU A 110 -3.51 5.93 12.56
CA LEU A 110 -2.29 5.13 12.68
C LEU A 110 -2.46 4.00 13.70
N CYS A 111 -2.84 4.33 14.93
CA CYS A 111 -2.88 3.38 16.06
C CYS A 111 -4.10 2.44 16.03
N LEU A 112 -5.27 2.93 15.58
CA LEU A 112 -6.50 2.14 15.65
C LEU A 112 -6.88 1.48 14.32
N ARG A 113 -6.58 2.12 13.17
CA ARG A 113 -6.92 1.55 11.87
C ARG A 113 -5.75 0.81 11.24
N ILE A 114 -4.62 1.50 11.03
CA ILE A 114 -3.47 0.91 10.31
C ILE A 114 -2.87 -0.23 11.14
N ALA A 115 -2.64 -0.05 12.44
CA ALA A 115 -2.13 -1.09 13.32
C ALA A 115 -3.03 -2.34 13.32
N ARG A 116 -4.35 -2.18 13.37
CA ARG A 116 -5.29 -3.30 13.29
C ARG A 116 -5.29 -3.98 11.93
N LEU A 117 -5.18 -3.22 10.84
CA LEU A 117 -5.03 -3.78 9.49
C LEU A 117 -3.70 -4.51 9.33
N VAL A 118 -2.63 -4.03 9.94
CA VAL A 118 -1.33 -4.71 9.99
C VAL A 118 -1.43 -5.99 10.82
N GLY A 119 -2.22 -5.99 11.88
CA GLY A 119 -2.42 -7.13 12.77
C GLY A 119 -1.40 -7.27 13.90
N CYS A 120 -0.52 -6.29 14.06
CA CYS A 120 0.47 -6.17 15.13
C CYS A 120 0.72 -4.70 15.44
N ASP A 121 1.55 -4.42 16.43
CA ASP A 121 2.06 -3.08 16.64
C ASP A 121 2.79 -2.59 15.39
N ILE A 122 2.62 -1.31 15.08
CA ILE A 122 3.27 -0.73 13.90
C ILE A 122 4.78 -0.73 14.16
N PRO A 123 5.59 -1.34 13.26
CA PRO A 123 7.03 -1.29 13.42
C PRO A 123 7.54 0.14 13.16
N ASP A 124 8.10 0.79 14.18
CA ASP A 124 8.59 2.17 14.09
C ASP A 124 9.61 2.37 12.97
N ASP A 125 10.41 1.34 12.68
CA ASP A 125 11.40 1.39 11.59
C ASP A 125 10.80 1.39 10.17
N ASN A 126 9.52 1.03 10.04
CA ASN A 126 8.85 0.96 8.74
C ASN A 126 7.89 2.12 8.47
N TYR A 127 7.49 2.89 9.48
CA TYR A 127 6.53 3.97 9.33
C TYR A 127 7.10 5.32 9.79
N TYR A 128 7.05 6.28 8.89
CA TYR A 128 7.34 7.68 9.14
C TYR A 128 6.09 8.50 8.88
N VAL A 129 5.49 9.10 9.91
CA VAL A 129 4.21 9.81 9.81
C VAL A 129 4.41 11.25 10.20
N TYR A 130 4.05 12.17 9.32
CA TYR A 130 4.17 13.60 9.52
C TYR A 130 2.84 14.29 9.27
N ASN A 131 2.34 15.01 10.28
CA ASN A 131 1.19 15.89 10.14
C ASN A 131 1.66 17.32 9.91
N LEU A 132 1.41 17.85 8.72
CA LEU A 132 1.83 19.19 8.30
C LEU A 132 0.68 20.19 8.25
N ARG A 133 -0.45 19.88 8.88
CA ARG A 133 -1.64 20.74 8.82
C ARG A 133 -1.38 22.14 9.37
N GLN A 134 -0.55 22.27 10.39
CA GLN A 134 -0.24 23.56 11.03
C GLN A 134 0.87 24.33 10.33
N ASP A 135 1.62 23.69 9.43
CA ASP A 135 2.72 24.33 8.72
C ASP A 135 2.21 25.27 7.63
N ASN A 136 3.04 26.26 7.29
CA ASN A 136 2.78 27.17 6.18
C ASN A 136 2.77 26.40 4.85
N TRP A 137 1.82 26.69 3.99
CA TRP A 137 1.72 26.02 2.69
C TRP A 137 2.99 26.18 1.83
N GLN A 138 3.69 27.33 1.96
CA GLN A 138 4.94 27.58 1.25
C GLN A 138 6.07 26.61 1.65
N ASP A 139 6.09 26.19 2.91
CA ASP A 139 7.15 25.35 3.47
C ASP A 139 6.85 23.86 3.31
N ARG A 140 5.59 23.48 3.20
CA ARG A 140 5.14 22.07 3.16
C ARG A 140 5.84 21.26 2.08
N LEU A 141 5.97 21.80 0.86
CA LEU A 141 6.63 21.08 -0.23
C LEU A 141 8.10 20.79 0.10
N ALA A 142 8.81 21.76 0.67
CA ALA A 142 10.20 21.56 1.06
C ALA A 142 10.33 20.49 2.16
N ILE A 143 9.42 20.48 3.14
CA ILE A 143 9.37 19.45 4.18
C ILE A 143 9.11 18.08 3.56
N VAL A 144 8.11 17.94 2.69
CA VAL A 144 7.81 16.67 2.00
C VAL A 144 9.02 16.13 1.25
N LEU A 145 9.67 16.97 0.43
CA LEU A 145 10.86 16.57 -0.32
C LEU A 145 12.02 16.19 0.62
N GLY A 146 12.18 16.92 1.72
CA GLY A 146 13.15 16.61 2.77
C GLY A 146 12.89 15.26 3.44
N CYS A 147 11.65 14.98 3.83
CA CYS A 147 11.26 13.69 4.40
C CYS A 147 11.57 12.53 3.45
N ILE A 148 11.23 12.66 2.17
CA ILE A 148 11.53 11.63 1.17
C ILE A 148 13.04 11.41 1.05
N SER A 149 13.80 12.51 0.98
CA SER A 149 15.26 12.44 0.83
C SER A 149 15.96 11.84 2.05
N VAL A 150 15.47 12.13 3.26
CA VAL A 150 16.05 11.62 4.52
C VAL A 150 15.70 10.15 4.75
N HIS A 151 14.43 9.81 4.61
CA HIS A 151 13.95 8.48 4.98
C HIS A 151 14.09 7.44 3.87
N GLN A 152 14.22 7.85 2.60
CA GLN A 152 14.29 6.97 1.45
C GLN A 152 13.17 5.90 1.49
N PRO A 153 11.89 6.32 1.50
CA PRO A 153 10.76 5.39 1.60
C PRO A 153 10.54 4.62 0.31
N ASP A 154 9.93 3.45 0.41
CA ASP A 154 9.42 2.70 -0.74
C ASP A 154 8.07 3.24 -1.22
N LEU A 155 7.18 3.53 -0.26
CA LEU A 155 5.83 4.05 -0.48
C LEU A 155 5.67 5.38 0.25
N VAL A 156 5.23 6.39 -0.48
CA VAL A 156 4.83 7.69 0.08
C VAL A 156 3.33 7.84 -0.11
N ILE A 157 2.59 8.08 0.96
CA ILE A 157 1.20 8.53 0.91
C ILE A 157 1.21 10.04 1.20
N PHE A 158 0.90 10.84 0.18
CA PHE A 158 0.77 12.28 0.30
C PHE A 158 -0.70 12.66 0.30
N ASP A 159 -1.31 12.67 1.48
CA ASP A 159 -2.73 12.98 1.69
C ASP A 159 -2.90 14.48 1.82
N GLY A 160 -3.38 15.09 0.72
CA GLY A 160 -3.60 16.52 0.59
C GLY A 160 -2.59 17.27 -0.29
N ILE A 161 -2.19 16.72 -1.45
CA ILE A 161 -1.28 17.43 -2.39
C ILE A 161 -1.76 18.84 -2.76
N ARG A 162 -3.07 19.12 -2.65
CA ARG A 162 -3.64 20.46 -2.83
C ARG A 162 -2.98 21.51 -1.94
N ASP A 163 -2.53 21.11 -0.78
CA ASP A 163 -2.11 22.03 0.29
C ASP A 163 -0.66 22.49 0.19
N VAL A 164 0.05 22.13 -0.89
CA VAL A 164 1.38 22.62 -1.23
C VAL A 164 1.38 23.61 -2.41
N VAL A 165 0.21 24.04 -2.87
CA VAL A 165 0.03 25.07 -3.89
C VAL A 165 -0.83 26.20 -3.36
N GLY A 166 -0.46 27.44 -3.67
CA GLY A 166 -1.24 28.63 -3.33
C GLY A 166 -2.52 28.73 -4.13
N ASP A 167 -2.41 28.54 -5.44
CA ASP A 167 -3.57 28.50 -6.37
C ASP A 167 -3.58 27.19 -7.15
N ILE A 168 -4.62 26.40 -6.92
CA ILE A 168 -4.82 25.11 -7.60
C ILE A 168 -4.98 25.24 -9.13
N ASN A 169 -5.35 26.42 -9.62
CA ASN A 169 -5.53 26.73 -11.03
C ASN A 169 -4.27 27.33 -11.67
N ASN A 170 -3.23 27.58 -10.90
CA ASN A 170 -1.96 28.07 -11.42
C ASN A 170 -1.19 26.91 -12.07
N TYR A 171 -1.16 26.92 -13.41
CA TYR A 171 -0.53 25.88 -14.20
C TYR A 171 0.99 25.77 -13.98
N GLN A 172 1.67 26.92 -13.87
CA GLN A 172 3.14 26.96 -13.66
C GLN A 172 3.52 26.39 -12.29
N GLU A 173 2.75 26.74 -11.26
CA GLU A 173 2.94 26.23 -9.90
C GLU A 173 2.68 24.71 -9.88
N ALA A 174 1.60 24.26 -10.49
CA ALA A 174 1.28 22.83 -10.63
C ALA A 174 2.40 22.04 -11.32
N GLN A 175 2.90 22.54 -12.45
CA GLN A 175 4.03 21.92 -13.16
C GLN A 175 5.29 21.87 -12.30
N SER A 176 5.62 22.95 -11.59
CA SER A 176 6.79 23.03 -10.72
C SER A 176 6.72 22.01 -9.59
N VAL A 177 5.59 21.95 -8.88
CA VAL A 177 5.37 21.02 -7.77
C VAL A 177 5.48 19.56 -8.23
N LEU A 178 4.74 19.20 -9.28
CA LEU A 178 4.73 17.82 -9.77
C LEU A 178 6.07 17.43 -10.42
N GLY A 179 6.77 18.37 -11.05
CA GLY A 179 8.12 18.16 -11.57
C GLY A 179 9.12 17.81 -10.44
N LYS A 180 9.05 18.51 -9.31
CA LYS A 180 9.89 18.23 -8.14
C LYS A 180 9.54 16.89 -7.50
N LEU A 181 8.25 16.58 -7.33
CA LEU A 181 7.81 15.29 -6.81
C LEU A 181 8.24 14.13 -7.69
N LEU A 182 8.08 14.25 -9.02
CA LEU A 182 8.53 13.21 -9.96
C LEU A 182 10.06 13.03 -9.92
N SER A 183 10.80 14.13 -9.82
CA SER A 183 12.26 14.08 -9.70
C SER A 183 12.70 13.34 -8.44
N VAL A 184 12.13 13.66 -7.27
CA VAL A 184 12.48 12.99 -6.03
C VAL A 184 12.00 11.53 -6.01
N ALA A 185 10.82 11.22 -6.57
CA ALA A 185 10.34 9.85 -6.73
C ALA A 185 11.35 9.00 -7.51
N SER A 186 11.79 9.50 -8.67
CA SER A 186 12.77 8.81 -9.50
C SER A 186 14.13 8.63 -8.81
N GLN A 187 14.61 9.67 -8.08
CA GLN A 187 15.90 9.61 -7.38
C GLN A 187 15.91 8.65 -6.18
N SER A 188 14.81 8.60 -5.43
CA SER A 188 14.65 7.73 -4.27
C SER A 188 14.06 6.35 -4.60
N ASN A 189 13.70 6.10 -5.86
CA ASN A 189 12.98 4.91 -6.30
C ASN A 189 11.67 4.67 -5.50
N ALA A 190 11.03 5.75 -5.05
CA ALA A 190 9.81 5.71 -4.26
C ALA A 190 8.56 5.76 -5.15
N CYS A 191 7.51 5.04 -4.78
CA CYS A 191 6.17 5.25 -5.33
C CYS A 191 5.46 6.34 -4.50
N ILE A 192 5.10 7.46 -5.11
CA ILE A 192 4.40 8.56 -4.43
C ILE A 192 2.93 8.55 -4.83
N VAL A 193 2.06 8.20 -3.89
CA VAL A 193 0.60 8.26 -4.03
C VAL A 193 0.13 9.65 -3.62
N CYS A 194 -0.27 10.44 -4.62
CA CYS A 194 -0.78 11.79 -4.45
C CYS A 194 -2.31 11.76 -4.34
N VAL A 195 -2.83 12.14 -3.17
CA VAL A 195 -4.28 12.17 -2.92
C VAL A 195 -4.85 13.54 -3.30
N LEU A 196 -5.85 13.56 -4.19
CA LEU A 196 -6.49 14.78 -4.65
C LEU A 196 -8.01 14.59 -4.79
N HIS A 197 -8.76 15.62 -4.40
CA HIS A 197 -10.21 15.64 -4.61
C HIS A 197 -10.59 15.91 -6.08
N GLN A 198 -11.67 15.26 -6.52
CA GLN A 198 -12.33 15.57 -7.80
C GLN A 198 -13.17 16.85 -7.69
N ASN A 199 -13.55 17.38 -8.85
CA ASN A 199 -14.53 18.46 -8.95
C ASN A 199 -15.88 18.08 -8.33
N LYS A 200 -16.62 19.08 -7.84
CA LYS A 200 -17.94 18.86 -7.20
C LYS A 200 -19.04 18.54 -8.20
N SER A 201 -18.87 18.85 -9.48
CA SER A 201 -19.86 18.60 -10.53
C SER A 201 -20.14 17.09 -10.69
N LEU A 202 -21.40 16.75 -10.94
CA LEU A 202 -21.81 15.37 -11.24
C LEU A 202 -21.38 14.94 -12.65
N GLU A 203 -21.26 15.89 -13.57
CA GLU A 203 -20.91 15.67 -14.97
C GLU A 203 -19.41 15.75 -15.21
N ASP A 204 -18.70 16.58 -14.44
CA ASP A 204 -17.27 16.77 -14.56
C ASP A 204 -16.51 15.89 -13.55
N LYS A 205 -16.05 14.73 -14.03
CA LYS A 205 -15.21 13.76 -13.29
C LYS A 205 -13.72 14.11 -13.31
N THR A 206 -13.35 15.25 -13.91
CA THR A 206 -11.94 15.66 -13.97
C THR A 206 -11.41 16.01 -12.58
N LEU A 207 -10.12 15.86 -12.40
CA LEU A 207 -9.43 16.29 -11.20
C LEU A 207 -9.49 17.79 -11.05
N ARG A 208 -9.53 18.26 -9.81
CA ARG A 208 -9.76 19.67 -9.51
C ARG A 208 -8.58 20.56 -9.94
N GLY A 209 -8.87 21.54 -10.82
CA GLY A 209 -7.95 22.60 -11.21
C GLY A 209 -6.80 22.17 -12.12
N ALA A 210 -5.88 23.08 -12.40
CA ALA A 210 -4.68 22.81 -13.19
C ALA A 210 -3.79 21.75 -12.54
N LEU A 211 -3.68 21.74 -11.21
CA LEU A 211 -2.94 20.72 -10.46
C LEU A 211 -3.49 19.33 -10.75
N GLY A 212 -4.82 19.16 -10.77
CA GLY A 212 -5.45 17.87 -11.04
C GLY A 212 -5.19 17.39 -12.47
N THR A 213 -5.33 18.27 -13.45
CA THR A 213 -5.04 17.96 -14.86
C THR A 213 -3.58 17.54 -15.05
N GLU A 214 -2.64 18.29 -14.46
CA GLU A 214 -1.22 17.97 -14.53
C GLU A 214 -0.88 16.69 -13.80
N LEU A 215 -1.48 16.44 -12.63
CA LEU A 215 -1.28 15.19 -11.88
C LEU A 215 -1.73 13.99 -12.72
N GLN A 216 -2.91 14.07 -13.34
CA GLN A 216 -3.42 12.99 -14.19
C GLN A 216 -2.49 12.73 -15.40
N ASN A 217 -1.98 13.79 -16.03
CA ASN A 217 -1.09 13.68 -17.17
C ASN A 217 0.28 13.07 -16.81
N LYS A 218 0.80 13.36 -15.62
CA LYS A 218 2.13 12.93 -15.17
C LYS A 218 2.14 11.62 -14.39
N SER A 219 1.01 11.22 -13.83
CA SER A 219 0.91 9.96 -13.08
C SER A 219 1.11 8.74 -13.96
N PHE A 220 1.76 7.73 -13.42
CA PHE A 220 1.90 6.42 -14.06
C PHE A 220 0.58 5.65 -14.02
N GLU A 221 -0.13 5.77 -12.90
CA GLU A 221 -1.43 5.16 -12.64
C GLU A 221 -2.36 6.16 -11.96
N THR A 222 -3.64 6.06 -12.25
CA THR A 222 -4.69 6.84 -11.60
C THR A 222 -5.77 5.90 -11.08
N TYR A 223 -6.09 6.03 -9.79
CA TYR A 223 -7.16 5.28 -9.12
C TYR A 223 -8.25 6.23 -8.64
N GLU A 224 -9.50 5.80 -8.76
CA GLU A 224 -10.67 6.54 -8.29
C GLU A 224 -11.32 5.80 -7.12
N CYS A 225 -11.59 6.55 -6.04
CA CYS A 225 -12.38 6.10 -4.90
C CYS A 225 -13.80 6.62 -5.01
N GLN A 226 -14.77 5.74 -4.85
CA GLN A 226 -16.18 6.05 -4.86
C GLN A 226 -16.87 5.48 -3.61
N LYS A 227 -17.99 6.08 -3.23
CA LYS A 227 -18.91 5.54 -2.23
C LYS A 227 -20.29 5.50 -2.83
N ASP A 228 -20.87 4.32 -2.85
CA ASP A 228 -22.25 4.14 -3.27
C ASP A 228 -23.19 4.75 -2.21
N PRO A 229 -24.10 5.65 -2.59
CA PRO A 229 -24.97 6.33 -1.64
C PRO A 229 -26.03 5.42 -1.01
N ASP A 230 -26.48 4.38 -1.73
CA ASP A 230 -27.56 3.49 -1.32
C ASP A 230 -27.02 2.34 -0.47
N THR A 231 -25.99 1.63 -0.97
CA THR A 231 -25.40 0.48 -0.28
C THR A 231 -24.37 0.87 0.77
N ARG A 232 -23.85 2.11 0.73
CA ARG A 232 -22.76 2.61 1.57
C ARG A 232 -21.42 1.91 1.35
N ILE A 233 -21.31 1.06 0.33
CA ILE A 233 -20.09 0.37 -0.06
C ILE A 233 -19.12 1.37 -0.69
N PHE A 234 -17.87 1.27 -0.29
CA PHE A 234 -16.75 1.99 -0.89
C PHE A 234 -16.12 1.17 -1.98
N SER A 235 -15.60 1.82 -2.99
CA SER A 235 -14.82 1.13 -4.02
C SER A 235 -13.59 1.92 -4.43
N MET A 236 -12.54 1.19 -4.85
CA MET A 236 -11.40 1.72 -5.59
C MET A 236 -11.27 0.96 -6.90
N HIS A 237 -11.00 1.68 -7.98
CA HIS A 237 -10.71 1.09 -9.28
C HIS A 237 -9.68 1.92 -10.05
N GLN A 238 -8.95 1.28 -10.96
CA GLN A 238 -8.01 1.95 -11.84
C GLN A 238 -8.75 2.67 -12.97
N VAL A 239 -8.42 3.94 -13.20
CA VAL A 239 -9.05 4.79 -14.25
C VAL A 239 -8.12 5.00 -15.44
N ALA A 240 -6.80 5.02 -15.16
CA ALA A 240 -5.78 5.19 -16.20
C ALA A 240 -4.47 4.51 -15.75
N THR A 241 -3.72 4.02 -16.72
CA THR A 241 -2.42 3.41 -16.52
C THR A 241 -1.53 3.57 -17.76
N ARG A 242 -0.22 3.58 -17.55
CA ARG A 242 0.76 3.56 -18.64
C ARG A 242 1.17 2.12 -19.04
N LYS A 243 0.82 1.08 -18.24
CA LYS A 243 1.34 -0.25 -18.52
C LYS A 243 0.33 -1.38 -18.34
N TYR A 244 -0.20 -1.60 -17.14
CA TYR A 244 -1.06 -2.75 -16.84
C TYR A 244 -2.46 -2.29 -16.49
N ASP A 245 -3.41 -2.64 -17.33
CA ASP A 245 -4.84 -2.31 -17.15
C ASP A 245 -5.49 -3.33 -16.20
N ILE A 246 -6.01 -2.85 -15.06
CA ILE A 246 -6.66 -3.65 -14.02
C ILE A 246 -8.14 -3.35 -14.06
N SER A 247 -8.93 -4.33 -14.48
CA SER A 247 -10.38 -4.22 -14.58
C SER A 247 -11.11 -4.51 -13.28
N GLN A 248 -10.46 -5.19 -12.33
CA GLN A 248 -11.04 -5.51 -11.04
C GLN A 248 -11.26 -4.25 -10.22
N LYS A 249 -12.36 -4.23 -9.43
CA LYS A 249 -12.63 -3.21 -8.42
C LYS A 249 -12.40 -3.80 -7.03
N MET A 250 -11.78 -3.03 -6.15
CA MET A 250 -11.78 -3.30 -4.72
C MET A 250 -13.06 -2.71 -4.14
N GLU A 251 -13.94 -3.53 -3.58
CA GLU A 251 -15.17 -3.07 -2.94
C GLU A 251 -15.12 -3.46 -1.45
N PHE A 252 -15.42 -2.51 -0.57
CA PHE A 252 -15.36 -2.74 0.87
C PHE A 252 -16.41 -1.93 1.63
N SER A 253 -16.90 -2.51 2.69
CA SER A 253 -17.68 -1.81 3.74
C SER A 253 -16.77 -1.39 4.89
N VAL A 254 -17.32 -0.66 5.84
CA VAL A 254 -16.63 -0.30 7.08
C VAL A 254 -17.42 -0.89 8.24
N ASP A 255 -16.75 -1.70 9.05
CA ASP A 255 -17.35 -2.37 10.19
C ASP A 255 -17.65 -1.40 11.36
N ALA A 256 -18.23 -1.93 12.45
CA ALA A 256 -18.63 -1.17 13.63
C ALA A 256 -17.44 -0.52 14.38
N ILE A 257 -16.21 -0.99 14.15
CA ILE A 257 -15.00 -0.46 14.78
C ILE A 257 -14.16 0.39 13.82
N GLY A 258 -14.71 0.72 12.64
CA GLY A 258 -14.09 1.62 11.67
C GLY A 258 -13.06 0.98 10.75
N LEU A 259 -13.02 -0.35 10.64
CA LEU A 259 -12.10 -1.06 9.74
C LEU A 259 -12.76 -1.36 8.39
N PRO A 260 -12.01 -1.23 7.28
CA PRO A 260 -12.47 -1.68 5.97
C PRO A 260 -12.52 -3.20 5.90
N VAL A 261 -13.62 -3.74 5.38
CA VAL A 261 -13.89 -5.18 5.19
C VAL A 261 -14.22 -5.41 3.73
N LEU A 262 -13.49 -6.32 3.08
CA LEU A 262 -13.68 -6.63 1.65
C LEU A 262 -15.08 -7.18 1.40
N GLU A 263 -15.80 -6.58 0.44
CA GLU A 263 -17.08 -7.11 -0.04
C GLU A 263 -16.82 -8.18 -1.10
N SER A 264 -17.30 -9.38 -0.83
CA SER A 264 -17.24 -10.46 -1.79
C SER A 264 -18.46 -10.40 -2.73
N LYS A 265 -18.23 -10.13 -4.02
CA LYS A 265 -19.28 -10.30 -5.02
C LYS A 265 -19.68 -11.77 -5.08
N MET A 266 -20.91 -12.08 -4.69
CA MET A 266 -21.55 -13.32 -5.11
C MET A 266 -21.70 -13.24 -6.63
N VAL A 267 -20.80 -13.90 -7.36
CA VAL A 267 -21.06 -14.20 -8.77
C VAL A 267 -22.25 -15.16 -8.76
N ALA A 268 -23.39 -14.67 -9.21
CA ALA A 268 -24.55 -15.51 -9.51
C ALA A 268 -24.17 -16.46 -10.64
N SER A 269 -23.58 -17.61 -10.31
CA SER A 269 -23.50 -18.75 -11.21
C SER A 269 -24.70 -19.65 -10.91
N ASP A 270 -25.56 -19.75 -11.89
CA ASP A 270 -26.70 -20.68 -11.97
C ASP A 270 -26.19 -22.13 -11.72
N GLY A 271 -26.64 -22.73 -10.63
CA GLY A 271 -26.35 -24.14 -10.31
C GLY A 271 -26.11 -24.37 -8.81
N SER A 272 -27.18 -24.67 -8.10
CA SER A 272 -27.32 -25.24 -6.74
C SER A 272 -26.05 -25.76 -6.03
N ARG A 273 -25.24 -24.87 -5.47
CA ARG A 273 -24.33 -25.15 -4.35
C ARG A 273 -24.89 -24.52 -3.07
N SER A 274 -24.80 -25.25 -1.95
CA SER A 274 -25.28 -24.73 -0.68
C SER A 274 -24.52 -23.44 -0.27
N LYS A 275 -25.19 -22.48 0.37
CA LYS A 275 -24.56 -21.22 0.87
C LYS A 275 -23.34 -21.48 1.77
N GLU A 276 -23.28 -22.64 2.44
CA GLU A 276 -22.17 -23.05 3.29
C GLU A 276 -20.93 -23.47 2.49
N GLU A 277 -21.09 -24.17 1.35
CA GLU A 277 -19.96 -24.61 0.51
C GLU A 277 -19.29 -23.43 -0.23
N VAL A 278 -20.09 -22.46 -0.70
CA VAL A 278 -19.57 -21.25 -1.36
C VAL A 278 -18.79 -20.38 -0.35
N GLY A 279 -19.30 -20.25 0.86
CA GLY A 279 -18.60 -19.53 1.94
C GLY A 279 -17.26 -20.19 2.31
N TYR A 280 -17.24 -21.53 2.40
CA TYR A 280 -16.04 -22.28 2.76
C TYR A 280 -14.92 -22.15 1.71
N GLU A 281 -15.20 -22.32 0.42
CA GLU A 281 -14.21 -22.18 -0.66
C GLU A 281 -13.63 -20.75 -0.74
N GLN A 282 -14.45 -19.75 -0.48
CA GLN A 282 -14.04 -18.35 -0.49
C GLN A 282 -13.07 -18.01 0.64
N TYR A 283 -13.39 -18.41 1.86
CA TYR A 283 -12.51 -18.21 3.01
C TYR A 283 -11.24 -19.06 2.92
N ALA A 284 -11.32 -20.28 2.37
CA ALA A 284 -10.17 -21.14 2.19
C ALA A 284 -9.08 -20.55 1.29
N LYS A 285 -9.46 -19.70 0.31
CA LYS A 285 -8.53 -18.97 -0.56
C LYS A 285 -7.92 -17.71 0.10
N GLN A 286 -8.60 -17.15 1.09
CA GLN A 286 -8.20 -15.91 1.77
C GLN A 286 -7.34 -16.19 3.02
N VAL A 287 -7.50 -17.36 3.63
CA VAL A 287 -6.78 -17.72 4.85
C VAL A 287 -5.41 -18.31 4.51
N ASP A 288 -4.34 -17.62 4.89
CA ASP A 288 -2.97 -18.15 4.84
C ASP A 288 -2.49 -18.51 6.24
N ALA A 289 -2.73 -19.75 6.65
CA ALA A 289 -2.31 -20.24 7.95
C ALA A 289 -0.79 -20.18 8.16
N ALA A 290 0.02 -20.35 7.10
CA ALA A 290 1.47 -20.32 7.21
C ALA A 290 2.01 -18.92 7.53
N GLY A 291 1.35 -17.87 7.03
CA GLY A 291 1.69 -16.48 7.39
C GLY A 291 1.09 -16.05 8.73
N ILE A 292 -0.15 -16.47 9.03
CA ILE A 292 -0.90 -16.00 10.20
C ILE A 292 -0.41 -16.63 11.50
N VAL A 293 -0.22 -17.95 11.55
CA VAL A 293 0.06 -18.68 12.80
C VAL A 293 1.37 -18.24 13.46
N PRO A 294 2.51 -18.14 12.74
CA PRO A 294 3.74 -17.62 13.32
C PRO A 294 3.59 -16.22 13.92
N MET A 295 2.86 -15.33 13.23
CA MET A 295 2.64 -13.96 13.71
C MET A 295 1.82 -13.91 15.00
N ILE A 296 0.83 -14.81 15.15
CA ILE A 296 0.02 -14.88 16.38
C ILE A 296 0.82 -15.40 17.55
N PHE A 297 1.68 -16.39 17.33
CA PHE A 297 2.53 -16.94 18.39
C PHE A 297 3.69 -16.00 18.76
N GLY A 298 4.29 -15.28 17.78
CA GLY A 298 5.50 -14.51 18.02
C GLY A 298 6.58 -15.39 18.64
N ASP A 299 7.12 -14.98 19.80
CA ASP A 299 8.13 -15.75 20.55
C ASP A 299 7.53 -16.83 21.45
N GLN A 300 6.21 -16.99 21.48
CA GLN A 300 5.53 -17.99 22.32
C GLN A 300 5.48 -19.34 21.62
N SER A 301 5.84 -20.40 22.32
CA SER A 301 5.72 -21.78 21.81
C SER A 301 4.37 -22.42 22.09
N SER A 302 3.56 -21.85 23.00
CA SER A 302 2.26 -22.39 23.42
C SER A 302 1.32 -21.27 23.83
N MET A 303 0.03 -21.41 23.50
CA MET A 303 -1.00 -20.42 23.81
C MET A 303 -2.34 -21.09 24.12
N ARG A 304 -3.14 -20.52 25.04
CA ARG A 304 -4.51 -21.01 25.28
C ARG A 304 -5.37 -20.83 24.03
N ALA A 305 -6.22 -21.80 23.70
CA ALA A 305 -7.07 -21.78 22.52
C ALA A 305 -7.99 -20.55 22.46
N CYS A 306 -8.51 -20.09 23.62
CA CYS A 306 -9.32 -18.88 23.69
C CYS A 306 -8.51 -17.60 23.41
N GLU A 307 -7.29 -17.52 23.90
CA GLU A 307 -6.36 -16.43 23.65
C GLU A 307 -5.92 -16.40 22.17
N PHE A 308 -5.57 -17.55 21.62
CA PHE A 308 -5.27 -17.70 20.19
C PHE A 308 -6.42 -17.19 19.33
N LYS A 309 -7.66 -17.62 19.62
CA LYS A 309 -8.86 -17.16 18.90
C LYS A 309 -9.03 -15.65 19.00
N GLN A 310 -8.89 -15.07 20.19
CA GLN A 310 -9.02 -13.63 20.40
C GLN A 310 -7.94 -12.84 19.66
N LYS A 311 -6.68 -13.30 19.70
CA LYS A 311 -5.59 -12.67 18.95
C LYS A 311 -5.84 -12.76 17.45
N VAL A 312 -6.23 -13.93 16.93
CA VAL A 312 -6.55 -14.10 15.50
C VAL A 312 -7.65 -13.14 15.08
N MET A 313 -8.79 -13.13 15.77
CA MET A 313 -9.92 -12.27 15.40
C MET A 313 -9.61 -10.77 15.56
N ARG A 314 -8.72 -10.41 16.48
CA ARG A 314 -8.28 -9.03 16.66
C ARG A 314 -7.28 -8.58 15.61
N CYS A 315 -6.33 -9.46 15.26
CA CYS A 315 -5.20 -9.12 14.40
C CYS A 315 -5.46 -9.36 12.91
N PHE A 316 -6.44 -10.19 12.58
CA PHE A 316 -6.74 -10.58 11.20
C PHE A 316 -8.22 -10.34 10.88
N PRO A 317 -8.59 -9.13 10.44
CA PRO A 317 -9.98 -8.76 10.15
C PRO A 317 -10.68 -9.67 9.12
N GLU A 318 -9.91 -10.30 8.24
CA GLU A 318 -10.42 -11.29 7.26
C GLU A 318 -10.90 -12.58 7.93
N ILE A 319 -10.48 -12.85 9.19
CA ILE A 319 -10.93 -14.00 9.98
C ILE A 319 -11.91 -13.51 11.05
N ASN A 320 -12.94 -12.80 10.60
CA ASN A 320 -13.91 -12.14 11.46
C ASN A 320 -15.11 -13.02 11.86
N CYS A 321 -15.20 -14.23 11.34
CA CYS A 321 -16.30 -15.15 11.61
C CYS A 321 -15.80 -16.54 12.00
N GLU A 322 -16.70 -17.32 12.60
CA GLU A 322 -16.41 -18.69 13.05
C GLU A 322 -15.96 -19.61 11.91
N THR A 323 -16.54 -19.44 10.71
CA THR A 323 -16.19 -20.24 9.53
C THR A 323 -14.74 -19.97 9.09
N ALA A 324 -14.34 -18.72 8.96
CA ALA A 324 -12.97 -18.34 8.61
C ALA A 324 -11.97 -18.85 9.65
N TYR A 325 -12.31 -18.75 10.94
CA TYR A 325 -11.47 -19.26 12.04
C TYR A 325 -11.31 -20.78 12.00
N ARG A 326 -12.38 -21.54 11.69
CA ARG A 326 -12.33 -23.00 11.52
C ARG A 326 -11.46 -23.40 10.33
N ILE A 327 -11.48 -22.64 9.26
CA ILE A 327 -10.63 -22.85 8.07
C ILE A 327 -9.16 -22.62 8.46
N LEU A 328 -8.86 -21.54 9.19
CA LEU A 328 -7.51 -21.28 9.70
C LEU A 328 -7.00 -22.47 10.53
N LEU A 329 -7.80 -22.95 11.47
CA LEU A 329 -7.42 -24.11 12.29
C LEU A 329 -7.21 -25.38 11.45
N ALA A 330 -8.10 -25.65 10.49
CA ALA A 330 -7.99 -26.81 9.62
C ALA A 330 -6.69 -26.76 8.80
N GLN A 331 -6.39 -25.62 8.19
CA GLN A 331 -5.13 -25.43 7.46
C GLN A 331 -3.90 -25.50 8.37
N SER A 332 -4.00 -24.97 9.61
CA SER A 332 -2.90 -25.00 10.58
C SER A 332 -2.56 -26.44 11.00
N TYR A 333 -3.58 -27.28 11.20
CA TYR A 333 -3.37 -28.70 11.48
C TYR A 333 -2.84 -29.47 10.26
N GLN A 334 -3.40 -29.22 9.07
CA GLN A 334 -2.98 -29.87 7.84
C GLN A 334 -1.51 -29.58 7.49
N LYS A 335 -1.08 -28.34 7.74
CA LYS A 335 0.31 -27.91 7.51
C LYS A 335 1.24 -28.22 8.69
N GLY A 336 0.74 -28.85 9.77
CA GLY A 336 1.53 -29.17 10.96
C GLY A 336 2.05 -27.95 11.73
N LEU A 337 1.42 -26.78 11.57
CA LEU A 337 1.86 -25.54 12.23
C LEU A 337 1.51 -25.51 13.72
N ILE A 338 0.41 -26.15 14.10
CA ILE A 338 -0.04 -26.23 15.49
C ILE A 338 -0.45 -27.64 15.86
N VAL A 339 -0.23 -27.99 17.15
CA VAL A 339 -0.77 -29.19 17.77
C VAL A 339 -1.71 -28.79 18.90
N LYS A 340 -2.87 -29.43 18.95
CA LYS A 340 -3.84 -29.22 20.02
C LYS A 340 -3.50 -30.08 21.22
N ARG A 341 -3.30 -29.46 22.38
CA ARG A 341 -3.07 -30.12 23.66
C ARG A 341 -4.21 -29.82 24.64
N LYS A 342 -4.93 -30.84 25.08
CA LYS A 342 -6.01 -30.73 26.06
C LYS A 342 -5.41 -30.94 27.46
N VAL A 343 -5.52 -29.94 28.32
CA VAL A 343 -4.98 -29.99 29.69
C VAL A 343 -6.08 -30.38 30.69
N SER A 344 -7.33 -29.91 30.45
CA SER A 344 -8.52 -30.28 31.22
C SER A 344 -9.77 -30.19 30.35
N GLU A 345 -10.96 -30.52 30.90
CA GLU A 345 -12.22 -30.38 30.16
C GLU A 345 -12.49 -28.92 29.70
N LYS A 346 -11.95 -27.93 30.43
CA LYS A 346 -12.14 -26.50 30.17
C LYS A 346 -10.91 -25.81 29.61
N GLU A 347 -9.75 -26.48 29.54
CA GLU A 347 -8.50 -25.87 29.11
C GLU A 347 -7.86 -26.62 27.93
N THR A 348 -7.79 -25.92 26.80
CA THR A 348 -7.10 -26.38 25.60
C THR A 348 -6.03 -25.37 25.21
N TYR A 349 -4.87 -25.87 24.82
CA TYR A 349 -3.74 -25.11 24.31
C TYR A 349 -3.47 -25.48 22.85
N TYR A 350 -2.90 -24.56 22.11
CA TYR A 350 -2.23 -24.80 20.86
C TYR A 350 -0.74 -24.62 21.07
N ASP A 351 0.02 -25.62 20.70
CA ASP A 351 1.47 -25.60 20.73
C ASP A 351 1.96 -25.36 19.29
N PHE A 352 2.85 -24.38 19.11
CA PHE A 352 3.38 -24.00 17.80
C PHE A 352 4.52 -24.92 17.40
N CYS A 353 4.42 -25.51 16.22
CA CYS A 353 5.44 -26.40 15.67
C CYS A 353 6.28 -25.61 14.66
N VAL A 354 7.50 -25.24 15.05
CA VAL A 354 8.49 -24.72 14.12
C VAL A 354 8.91 -25.87 13.21
N SER A 355 8.54 -25.82 11.91
CA SER A 355 9.05 -26.81 10.95
C SER A 355 10.57 -26.64 10.87
N SER A 356 11.29 -27.70 11.26
CA SER A 356 12.76 -27.81 11.17
C SER A 356 13.19 -27.86 9.68
N CYS A 357 13.20 -26.73 9.00
CA CYS A 357 13.77 -26.61 7.68
C CYS A 357 15.04 -25.73 7.64
N ASP A 358 15.61 -25.36 8.80
CA ASP A 358 16.87 -24.61 8.87
C ASP A 358 17.73 -25.08 10.06
N MET A 359 17.89 -26.40 10.25
CA MET A 359 19.04 -26.91 11.00
C MET A 359 19.92 -27.67 10.03
N VAL A 360 20.84 -26.95 9.40
CA VAL A 360 22.10 -27.55 8.93
C VAL A 360 22.84 -27.99 10.19
N VAL A 361 22.78 -29.27 10.51
CA VAL A 361 23.61 -29.89 11.52
C VAL A 361 25.04 -29.86 10.98
N ASP A 362 25.85 -29.01 11.58
CA ASP A 362 27.30 -29.07 11.42
C ASP A 362 27.79 -30.33 12.18
N GLU A 363 27.88 -31.45 11.47
CA GLU A 363 28.55 -32.66 11.93
C GLU A 363 30.06 -32.49 11.87
N SER A 364 30.64 -31.70 12.77
CA SER A 364 32.10 -31.71 12.99
C SER A 364 32.45 -31.33 14.43
N ALA A 365 32.10 -32.18 15.37
CA ALA A 365 32.72 -32.20 16.70
C ALA A 365 32.40 -33.51 17.43
N SER A 366 32.84 -34.65 16.91
CA SER A 366 33.02 -35.86 17.66
C SER A 366 34.44 -36.38 17.39
N GLU A 367 35.38 -35.83 18.15
CA GLU A 367 36.64 -36.46 18.55
C GLU A 367 37.35 -35.48 19.49
N LEU A 368 37.24 -35.75 20.80
CA LEU A 368 38.30 -35.67 21.79
C LEU A 368 37.72 -35.60 23.21
N PHE A 369 37.90 -36.73 23.86
CA PHE A 369 37.69 -37.02 25.29
C PHE A 369 36.27 -37.40 25.75
#